data_f808ab44cf6c12da3098110f1414c6ba
#
_entry.id   f808ab44cf6c12da3098110f1414c6ba
#
_cell.length_a   1.000
_cell.length_b   1.000
_cell.length_c   1.000
_cell.angle_alpha   90.00
_cell.angle_beta   90.00
_cell.angle_gamma   90.00
#
_symmetry.space_group_name_H-M   'P 1'
#
loop_
_entity.id
_entity.type
_entity.pdbx_description
1 polymer ?
#
loop_
_entity_poly.entity_id
_entity_poly.type
_entity_poly.pdbx_seq_one_letter_code
_entity_poly.pdbx_strand_id
1 'polypeptide(L)'
;MSLPMPVYADSLQEVLRAQSGIEFTQEENHSPLASFVEIFQERTEEKLAEIQAEAQRAAEAAERARIREAEQKRLCEQGILVAQASENVPSPGVGWCAKYVSLCYQAAGFDYLWCDANDLYYKYCTYNDISQARSGMIIAVATHPHSSAGTRYGHCGILFERDGEMWVRHNTGSIEETTLQEWINYYGITCTPKWGWGFAS
;
A
#
# COMPACT_ATOMS: atom_id res chain seq x y z
N MET A 1 -9.26 24.87 -18.97
CA MET A 1 -10.57 25.59 -19.07
C MET A 1 -10.96 25.97 -17.66
N SER A 2 -10.86 27.26 -17.35
CA SER A 2 -11.16 27.81 -16.03
C SER A 2 -12.62 28.25 -16.03
N LEU A 3 -13.42 27.69 -15.12
CA LEU A 3 -14.82 28.10 -14.96
C LEU A 3 -14.89 29.43 -14.21
N PRO A 4 -15.70 30.40 -14.63
CA PRO A 4 -15.83 31.67 -13.93
C PRO A 4 -16.61 31.47 -12.62
N MET A 5 -16.09 32.04 -11.53
CA MET A 5 -16.79 32.14 -10.25
C MET A 5 -17.98 33.08 -10.36
N PRO A 6 -19.14 32.70 -9.79
CA PRO A 6 -20.31 33.58 -9.85
C PRO A 6 -20.18 34.79 -8.89
N VAL A 7 -20.47 35.94 -9.40
CA VAL A 7 -20.55 37.25 -8.72
C VAL A 7 -21.77 37.26 -7.81
N TYR A 8 -21.68 36.79 -6.59
CA TYR A 8 -22.76 36.80 -5.61
C TYR A 8 -22.60 37.83 -4.48
N ALA A 9 -21.48 38.54 -4.42
CA ALA A 9 -21.22 39.47 -3.32
C ALA A 9 -21.96 40.83 -3.51
N ASP A 10 -22.18 41.29 -4.75
CA ASP A 10 -22.80 42.59 -5.01
C ASP A 10 -24.32 42.54 -4.84
N SER A 11 -24.97 41.39 -5.04
CA SER A 11 -26.43 41.27 -4.99
C SER A 11 -27.03 41.39 -3.58
N LEU A 12 -26.28 40.97 -2.55
CA LEU A 12 -26.77 41.05 -1.15
C LEU A 12 -26.75 42.49 -0.61
N GLN A 13 -25.75 43.29 -0.99
CA GLN A 13 -25.73 44.72 -0.62
C GLN A 13 -26.80 45.54 -1.34
N GLU A 14 -27.13 45.22 -2.61
CA GLU A 14 -28.24 45.87 -3.33
C GLU A 14 -29.58 45.49 -2.77
N VAL A 15 -29.80 44.22 -2.40
CA VAL A 15 -31.08 43.78 -1.81
C VAL A 15 -31.30 44.42 -0.45
N LEU A 16 -30.28 44.57 0.38
CA LEU A 16 -30.40 45.24 1.68
C LEU A 16 -30.64 46.76 1.55
N ARG A 17 -30.06 47.42 0.54
CA ARG A 17 -30.36 48.86 0.23
C ARG A 17 -31.76 49.06 -0.26
N ALA A 18 -32.32 48.16 -1.06
CA ALA A 18 -33.66 48.27 -1.64
C ALA A 18 -34.77 48.03 -0.61
N GLN A 19 -34.53 47.24 0.43
CA GLN A 19 -35.55 46.90 1.43
C GLN A 19 -35.59 47.82 2.66
N SER A 20 -34.51 48.56 2.99
CA SER A 20 -34.46 49.35 4.21
C SER A 20 -34.83 50.84 4.05
N GLY A 21 -34.75 51.41 2.86
CA GLY A 21 -35.06 52.84 2.64
C GLY A 21 -34.25 53.83 3.51
N ILE A 22 -33.15 53.37 4.10
CA ILE A 22 -32.33 54.14 5.03
C ILE A 22 -31.09 54.64 4.28
N GLU A 23 -30.99 55.94 4.07
CA GLU A 23 -29.73 56.60 3.64
C GLU A 23 -28.76 56.60 4.81
N PHE A 24 -27.72 55.77 4.75
CA PHE A 24 -26.60 55.78 5.74
C PHE A 24 -25.68 56.98 5.43
N THR A 25 -25.65 57.97 6.31
CA THR A 25 -24.63 59.03 6.31
C THR A 25 -23.32 58.50 6.80
N GLN A 26 -22.19 59.02 6.27
CA GLN A 26 -20.80 58.54 6.46
C GLN A 26 -20.27 58.61 7.91
N GLU A 27 -21.03 59.07 8.89
CA GLU A 27 -20.57 59.20 10.29
C GLU A 27 -20.96 58.03 11.23
N GLU A 28 -21.65 56.99 10.75
CA GLU A 28 -22.12 55.89 11.58
C GLU A 28 -21.28 54.60 11.45
N ASN A 29 -19.97 54.71 11.24
CA ASN A 29 -19.08 53.56 11.12
C ASN A 29 -18.83 52.78 12.45
N HIS A 30 -19.55 53.04 13.51
CA HIS A 30 -19.53 52.31 14.79
C HIS A 30 -20.89 51.81 15.22
N SER A 31 -21.80 51.54 14.32
CA SER A 31 -23.06 50.89 14.63
C SER A 31 -22.82 49.45 15.13
N PRO A 32 -23.47 49.01 16.22
CA PRO A 32 -23.42 47.63 16.67
C PRO A 32 -23.79 46.59 15.59
N LEU A 33 -24.62 47.02 14.60
CA LEU A 33 -24.99 46.21 13.44
C LEU A 33 -23.82 45.99 12.45
N ALA A 34 -22.95 46.98 12.24
CA ALA A 34 -21.81 46.85 11.36
C ALA A 34 -20.80 45.83 11.95
N SER A 35 -20.51 45.93 13.24
CA SER A 35 -19.65 44.95 13.95
C SER A 35 -20.24 43.55 13.94
N PHE A 36 -21.56 43.40 14.00
CA PHE A 36 -22.20 42.09 13.95
C PHE A 36 -22.11 41.46 12.53
N VAL A 37 -22.23 42.26 11.49
CA VAL A 37 -22.08 41.79 10.08
C VAL A 37 -20.66 41.35 9.83
N GLU A 38 -19.64 42.11 10.29
CA GLU A 38 -18.24 41.75 10.14
C GLU A 38 -17.92 40.42 10.86
N ILE A 39 -18.36 40.26 12.11
CA ILE A 39 -18.16 38.99 12.87
C ILE A 39 -18.86 37.82 12.15
N PHE A 40 -20.05 38.05 11.58
CA PHE A 40 -20.75 37.01 10.87
C PHE A 40 -20.07 36.63 9.57
N GLN A 41 -19.55 37.60 8.82
CA GLN A 41 -18.77 37.36 7.59
C GLN A 41 -17.49 36.59 7.91
N GLU A 42 -16.72 37.04 8.89
CA GLU A 42 -15.48 36.38 9.30
C GLU A 42 -15.70 34.90 9.71
N ARG A 43 -16.75 34.63 10.53
CA ARG A 43 -17.09 33.25 10.91
C ARG A 43 -17.57 32.41 9.72
N THR A 44 -18.21 33.03 8.74
CA THR A 44 -18.70 32.33 7.54
C THR A 44 -17.51 31.98 6.63
N GLU A 45 -16.56 32.89 6.47
CA GLU A 45 -15.33 32.66 5.71
C GLU A 45 -14.45 31.60 6.38
N GLU A 46 -14.30 31.67 7.69
CA GLU A 46 -13.56 30.66 8.47
C GLU A 46 -14.18 29.26 8.30
N LYS A 47 -15.51 29.17 8.41
CA LYS A 47 -16.23 27.91 8.24
C LYS A 47 -16.14 27.37 6.82
N LEU A 48 -16.20 28.24 5.83
CA LEU A 48 -16.03 27.87 4.42
C LEU A 48 -14.61 27.36 4.15
N ALA A 49 -13.60 28.03 4.70
CA ALA A 49 -12.21 27.60 4.58
C ALA A 49 -11.97 26.23 5.24
N GLU A 50 -12.60 25.97 6.41
CA GLU A 50 -12.55 24.68 7.09
C GLU A 50 -13.15 23.55 6.23
N ILE A 51 -14.35 23.80 5.64
CA ILE A 51 -15.03 22.85 4.75
C ILE A 51 -14.19 22.57 3.50
N GLN A 52 -13.60 23.61 2.91
CA GLN A 52 -12.73 23.45 1.73
C GLN A 52 -11.45 22.65 2.07
N ALA A 53 -10.82 22.92 3.21
CA ALA A 53 -9.65 22.18 3.66
C ALA A 53 -9.98 20.69 3.96
N GLU A 54 -11.15 20.41 4.51
CA GLU A 54 -11.61 19.04 4.74
C GLU A 54 -11.86 18.30 3.42
N ALA A 55 -12.56 18.95 2.47
CA ALA A 55 -12.80 18.41 1.14
C ALA A 55 -11.50 18.13 0.38
N GLN A 56 -10.51 19.00 0.49
CA GLN A 56 -9.21 18.79 -0.13
C GLN A 56 -8.49 17.60 0.49
N ARG A 57 -8.45 17.49 1.84
CA ARG A 57 -7.85 16.32 2.52
C ARG A 57 -8.53 15.01 2.15
N ALA A 58 -9.86 15.02 2.01
CA ALA A 58 -10.62 13.85 1.57
C ALA A 58 -10.27 13.45 0.13
N ALA A 59 -10.15 14.41 -0.77
CA ALA A 59 -9.76 14.19 -2.17
C ALA A 59 -8.33 13.63 -2.28
N GLU A 60 -7.38 14.18 -1.53
CA GLU A 60 -6.00 13.67 -1.48
C GLU A 60 -5.93 12.25 -0.91
N ALA A 61 -6.72 11.96 0.14
CA ALA A 61 -6.79 10.62 0.72
C ALA A 61 -7.37 9.59 -0.27
N ALA A 62 -8.42 9.97 -1.00
CA ALA A 62 -9.03 9.14 -2.04
C ALA A 62 -8.05 8.86 -3.19
N GLU A 63 -7.30 9.85 -3.63
CA GLU A 63 -6.30 9.68 -4.69
C GLU A 63 -5.14 8.76 -4.24
N ARG A 64 -4.63 8.93 -3.00
CA ARG A 64 -3.62 8.02 -2.42
C ARG A 64 -4.15 6.59 -2.28
N ALA A 65 -5.44 6.41 -1.99
CA ALA A 65 -6.06 5.08 -1.94
C ALA A 65 -6.11 4.43 -3.32
N ARG A 66 -6.49 5.19 -4.37
CA ARG A 66 -6.50 4.71 -5.76
C ARG A 66 -5.11 4.30 -6.25
N ILE A 67 -4.09 5.12 -5.96
CA ILE A 67 -2.71 4.81 -6.32
C ILE A 67 -2.26 3.51 -5.65
N ARG A 68 -2.53 3.35 -4.35
CA ARG A 68 -2.19 2.11 -3.62
C ARG A 68 -2.90 0.89 -4.16
N GLU A 69 -4.18 1.00 -4.52
CA GLU A 69 -4.96 -0.09 -5.10
C GLU A 69 -4.41 -0.49 -6.48
N ALA A 70 -4.09 0.47 -7.33
CA ALA A 70 -3.49 0.23 -8.64
C ALA A 70 -2.11 -0.44 -8.51
N GLU A 71 -1.28 -0.01 -7.57
CA GLU A 71 0.01 -0.62 -7.27
C GLU A 71 -0.16 -2.06 -6.77
N GLN A 72 -1.04 -2.30 -5.81
CA GLN A 72 -1.32 -3.63 -5.29
C GLN A 72 -1.79 -4.59 -6.39
N LYS A 73 -2.66 -4.12 -7.29
CA LYS A 73 -3.11 -4.88 -8.46
C LYS A 73 -1.94 -5.25 -9.36
N ARG A 74 -1.08 -4.28 -9.69
CA ARG A 74 0.13 -4.51 -10.50
C ARG A 74 1.06 -5.55 -9.87
N LEU A 75 1.31 -5.43 -8.56
CA LEU A 75 2.15 -6.39 -7.83
C LEU A 75 1.56 -7.81 -7.85
N CYS A 76 0.25 -7.95 -7.69
CA CYS A 76 -0.43 -9.24 -7.78
C CYS A 76 -0.33 -9.84 -9.20
N GLU A 77 -0.51 -9.05 -10.25
CA GLU A 77 -0.37 -9.50 -11.64
C GLU A 77 1.06 -9.98 -11.92
N GLN A 78 2.07 -9.24 -11.49
CA GLN A 78 3.48 -9.66 -11.59
C GLN A 78 3.77 -10.91 -10.77
N GLY A 79 3.19 -11.03 -9.57
CA GLY A 79 3.32 -12.20 -8.72
C GLY A 79 2.78 -13.47 -9.36
N ILE A 80 1.66 -13.40 -10.06
CA ILE A 80 1.11 -14.54 -10.80
C ILE A 80 2.12 -15.06 -11.83
N LEU A 81 2.86 -14.19 -12.51
CA LEU A 81 3.91 -14.59 -13.46
C LEU A 81 5.05 -15.34 -12.75
N VAL A 82 5.46 -14.88 -11.55
CA VAL A 82 6.50 -15.57 -10.74
C VAL A 82 6.02 -16.94 -10.30
N ALA A 83 4.78 -17.04 -9.79
CA ALA A 83 4.19 -18.31 -9.36
C ALA A 83 4.12 -19.31 -10.51
N GLN A 84 3.67 -18.90 -11.69
CA GLN A 84 3.64 -19.72 -12.90
C GLN A 84 5.04 -20.14 -13.36
N ALA A 85 5.99 -19.20 -13.39
CA ALA A 85 7.37 -19.50 -13.76
C ALA A 85 8.00 -20.53 -12.81
N SER A 86 7.69 -20.48 -11.53
CA SER A 86 8.22 -21.40 -10.52
C SER A 86 7.86 -22.87 -10.75
N GLU A 87 6.82 -23.16 -11.54
CA GLU A 87 6.42 -24.52 -11.90
C GLU A 87 7.46 -25.24 -12.76
N ASN A 88 8.17 -24.47 -13.58
CA ASN A 88 9.10 -24.99 -14.59
C ASN A 88 10.59 -24.77 -14.23
N VAL A 89 10.88 -24.12 -13.11
CA VAL A 89 12.26 -23.90 -12.67
C VAL A 89 12.75 -25.16 -11.96
N PRO A 90 13.82 -25.82 -12.49
CA PRO A 90 14.34 -27.02 -11.86
C PRO A 90 15.08 -26.69 -10.56
N SER A 91 15.20 -27.72 -9.69
CA SER A 91 16.00 -27.60 -8.48
C SER A 91 17.46 -27.25 -8.82
N PRO A 92 18.02 -26.20 -8.24
CA PRO A 92 19.46 -25.89 -8.37
C PRO A 92 20.35 -26.77 -7.48
N GLY A 93 19.79 -27.72 -6.73
CA GLY A 93 20.47 -28.62 -5.82
C GLY A 93 20.34 -28.24 -4.36
N VAL A 94 20.97 -29.04 -3.48
CA VAL A 94 20.93 -28.89 -2.02
C VAL A 94 21.56 -27.56 -1.60
N GLY A 95 20.95 -26.87 -0.62
CA GLY A 95 21.47 -25.60 -0.06
C GLY A 95 21.20 -24.35 -0.92
N TRP A 96 20.51 -24.47 -2.04
CA TRP A 96 20.26 -23.38 -2.98
C TRP A 96 18.81 -22.90 -2.99
N CYS A 97 18.16 -22.81 -1.84
CA CYS A 97 16.76 -22.32 -1.74
C CYS A 97 16.61 -20.87 -2.25
N ALA A 98 17.52 -19.97 -1.88
CA ALA A 98 17.49 -18.58 -2.36
C ALA A 98 17.80 -18.46 -3.87
N LYS A 99 18.70 -19.30 -4.37
CA LYS A 99 18.96 -19.39 -5.82
C LYS A 99 17.72 -19.85 -6.59
N TYR A 100 16.97 -20.81 -6.06
CA TYR A 100 15.72 -21.25 -6.65
C TYR A 100 14.72 -20.08 -6.77
N VAL A 101 14.51 -19.36 -5.67
CA VAL A 101 13.64 -18.17 -5.65
C VAL A 101 14.10 -17.15 -6.70
N SER A 102 15.41 -16.87 -6.77
CA SER A 102 15.97 -15.93 -7.73
C SER A 102 15.76 -16.36 -9.19
N LEU A 103 15.90 -17.66 -9.46
CA LEU A 103 15.64 -18.22 -10.79
C LEU A 103 14.15 -18.14 -11.16
N CYS A 104 13.23 -18.28 -10.21
CA CYS A 104 11.80 -18.09 -10.46
C CYS A 104 11.48 -16.64 -10.89
N TYR A 105 12.05 -15.65 -10.21
CA TYR A 105 11.91 -14.24 -10.59
C TYR A 105 12.53 -13.97 -11.97
N GLN A 106 13.71 -14.48 -12.23
CA GLN A 106 14.36 -14.34 -13.55
C GLN A 106 13.58 -15.01 -14.67
N ALA A 107 13.04 -16.19 -14.44
CA ALA A 107 12.21 -16.90 -15.43
C ALA A 107 10.88 -16.17 -15.71
N ALA A 108 10.38 -15.39 -14.75
CA ALA A 108 9.22 -14.53 -14.92
C ALA A 108 9.55 -13.18 -15.61
N GLY A 109 10.81 -12.94 -15.97
CA GLY A 109 11.26 -11.70 -16.65
C GLY A 109 11.66 -10.57 -15.71
N PHE A 110 11.88 -10.86 -14.41
CA PHE A 110 12.35 -9.89 -13.42
C PHE A 110 13.85 -10.07 -13.14
N ASP A 111 14.41 -9.16 -12.35
CA ASP A 111 15.81 -9.21 -11.97
C ASP A 111 16.11 -10.42 -11.08
N TYR A 112 17.34 -10.94 -11.22
CA TYR A 112 17.87 -11.98 -10.34
C TYR A 112 18.18 -11.42 -8.96
N LEU A 113 17.68 -12.06 -7.90
CA LEU A 113 17.86 -11.63 -6.52
C LEU A 113 19.17 -12.18 -5.95
N TRP A 114 20.22 -11.35 -5.96
CA TRP A 114 21.57 -11.72 -5.51
C TRP A 114 21.69 -11.70 -3.99
N CYS A 115 21.12 -12.70 -3.29
CA CYS A 115 21.18 -12.77 -1.83
C CYS A 115 20.86 -14.17 -1.29
N ASP A 116 21.19 -14.42 -0.02
CA ASP A 116 20.82 -15.62 0.73
C ASP A 116 19.37 -15.51 1.25
N ALA A 117 18.83 -16.58 1.85
CA ALA A 117 17.44 -16.60 2.30
C ALA A 117 17.19 -15.65 3.48
N ASN A 118 18.14 -15.47 4.38
CA ASN A 118 18.06 -14.47 5.45
C ASN A 118 18.08 -13.03 4.90
N ASP A 119 18.82 -12.75 3.83
CA ASP A 119 18.78 -11.47 3.15
C ASP A 119 17.42 -11.23 2.47
N LEU A 120 16.84 -12.25 1.82
CA LEU A 120 15.48 -12.19 1.28
C LEU A 120 14.47 -11.83 2.38
N TYR A 121 14.61 -12.46 3.55
CA TYR A 121 13.76 -12.18 4.69
C TYR A 121 13.82 -10.72 5.13
N TYR A 122 15.00 -10.13 5.24
CA TYR A 122 15.16 -8.75 5.72
C TYR A 122 14.87 -7.70 4.66
N LYS A 123 15.17 -7.98 3.38
CA LYS A 123 15.04 -6.99 2.30
C LYS A 123 13.64 -6.93 1.70
N TYR A 124 12.98 -8.07 1.55
CA TYR A 124 11.76 -8.18 0.75
C TYR A 124 10.52 -8.63 1.53
N CYS A 125 10.69 -9.32 2.65
CA CYS A 125 9.57 -9.89 3.39
C CYS A 125 9.13 -8.93 4.51
N THR A 126 8.01 -8.26 4.29
CA THR A 126 7.46 -7.24 5.21
C THR A 126 6.15 -7.65 5.87
N TYR A 127 5.46 -8.66 5.31
CA TYR A 127 4.18 -9.15 5.79
C TYR A 127 4.33 -10.43 6.60
N ASN A 128 3.47 -10.62 7.60
CA ASN A 128 3.36 -11.84 8.41
C ASN A 128 1.91 -12.23 8.72
N ASP A 129 0.93 -11.50 8.18
CA ASP A 129 -0.49 -11.81 8.27
C ASP A 129 -0.90 -12.63 7.04
N ILE A 130 -1.44 -13.85 7.27
CA ILE A 130 -1.86 -14.78 6.20
C ILE A 130 -2.83 -14.13 5.22
N SER A 131 -3.69 -13.22 5.68
CA SER A 131 -4.62 -12.49 4.80
C SER A 131 -3.92 -11.64 3.73
N GLN A 132 -2.63 -11.33 3.93
CA GLN A 132 -1.80 -10.56 3.00
C GLN A 132 -0.95 -11.43 2.06
N ALA A 133 -0.94 -12.76 2.26
CA ALA A 133 -0.22 -13.68 1.38
C ALA A 133 -0.80 -13.66 -0.04
N ARG A 134 0.06 -13.58 -1.06
CA ARG A 134 -0.34 -13.56 -2.48
C ARG A 134 0.61 -14.42 -3.29
N SER A 135 0.08 -15.02 -4.38
CA SER A 135 0.88 -15.78 -5.33
C SER A 135 2.07 -14.97 -5.86
N GLY A 136 3.23 -15.59 -5.93
CA GLY A 136 4.48 -15.00 -6.37
C GLY A 136 5.28 -14.24 -5.31
N MET A 137 4.72 -14.03 -4.12
CA MET A 137 5.52 -13.51 -3.02
C MET A 137 6.60 -14.51 -2.60
N ILE A 138 7.73 -13.99 -2.18
CA ILE A 138 8.74 -14.75 -1.44
C ILE A 138 8.20 -15.00 -0.04
N ILE A 139 8.33 -16.23 0.46
CA ILE A 139 8.23 -16.53 1.88
C ILE A 139 9.61 -16.87 2.39
N ALA A 140 9.98 -16.38 3.57
CA ALA A 140 11.27 -16.65 4.16
C ALA A 140 11.24 -16.69 5.70
N VAL A 141 12.22 -17.40 6.27
CA VAL A 141 12.67 -17.30 7.66
C VAL A 141 14.17 -16.98 7.67
N ALA A 142 14.59 -16.10 8.57
CA ALA A 142 16.01 -15.74 8.67
C ALA A 142 16.86 -16.88 9.25
N THR A 143 16.24 -17.79 10.03
CA THR A 143 16.88 -18.93 10.66
C THR A 143 15.87 -20.03 10.95
N HIS A 144 16.31 -21.30 10.96
CA HIS A 144 15.54 -22.44 11.47
C HIS A 144 16.47 -23.54 11.98
N PRO A 145 16.03 -24.43 12.91
CA PRO A 145 16.92 -25.36 13.61
C PRO A 145 17.19 -26.67 12.86
N HIS A 146 16.57 -26.92 11.69
CA HIS A 146 16.58 -28.23 11.04
C HIS A 146 17.92 -28.58 10.36
N SER A 147 18.85 -27.62 10.18
CA SER A 147 20.18 -27.83 9.65
C SER A 147 21.14 -26.71 10.04
N SER A 148 22.45 -26.95 9.98
CA SER A 148 23.47 -25.91 10.20
C SER A 148 23.38 -24.79 9.15
N ALA A 149 23.04 -25.10 7.91
CA ALA A 149 22.79 -24.10 6.86
C ALA A 149 21.52 -23.30 7.17
N GLY A 150 20.46 -23.95 7.62
CA GLY A 150 19.21 -23.29 8.02
C GLY A 150 19.40 -22.36 9.22
N THR A 151 20.22 -22.74 10.20
CA THR A 151 20.55 -21.87 11.32
C THR A 151 21.30 -20.61 10.88
N ARG A 152 22.16 -20.74 9.86
CA ARG A 152 23.01 -19.63 9.39
C ARG A 152 22.35 -18.76 8.34
N TYR A 153 21.65 -19.36 7.38
CA TYR A 153 21.15 -18.69 6.18
C TYR A 153 19.63 -18.64 6.07
N GLY A 154 18.92 -19.36 6.95
CA GLY A 154 17.48 -19.47 6.89
C GLY A 154 16.97 -20.37 5.77
N HIS A 155 15.72 -20.17 5.37
CA HIS A 155 15.05 -20.88 4.27
C HIS A 155 14.04 -19.98 3.58
N CYS A 156 13.74 -20.26 2.31
CA CYS A 156 12.78 -19.49 1.53
C CYS A 156 12.10 -20.33 0.44
N GLY A 157 10.99 -19.80 -0.07
CA GLY A 157 10.21 -20.36 -1.17
C GLY A 157 9.37 -19.30 -1.87
N ILE A 158 8.55 -19.75 -2.82
CA ILE A 158 7.58 -18.93 -3.57
C ILE A 158 6.17 -19.34 -3.15
N LEU A 159 5.33 -18.38 -2.79
CA LEU A 159 3.91 -18.58 -2.56
C LEU A 159 3.16 -18.77 -3.88
N PHE A 160 2.21 -19.68 -3.89
CA PHE A 160 1.27 -19.85 -5.01
C PHE A 160 -0.07 -20.35 -4.48
N GLU A 161 -1.15 -20.06 -5.23
CA GLU A 161 -2.49 -20.49 -4.88
C GLU A 161 -2.85 -21.73 -5.68
N ARG A 162 -3.47 -22.70 -5.00
CA ARG A 162 -4.05 -23.90 -5.58
C ARG A 162 -5.39 -24.20 -4.91
N ASP A 163 -6.46 -24.27 -5.70
CA ASP A 163 -7.82 -24.60 -5.21
C ASP A 163 -8.32 -23.68 -4.08
N GLY A 164 -7.94 -22.39 -4.10
CA GLY A 164 -8.32 -21.42 -3.08
C GLY A 164 -7.48 -21.49 -1.80
N GLU A 165 -6.44 -22.32 -1.76
CA GLU A 165 -5.51 -22.44 -0.65
C GLU A 165 -4.12 -21.96 -1.05
N MET A 166 -3.41 -21.31 -0.10
CA MET A 166 -2.04 -20.83 -0.32
C MET A 166 -1.04 -21.94 -0.02
N TRP A 167 -0.14 -22.17 -0.97
CA TRP A 167 0.93 -23.17 -0.93
C TRP A 167 2.29 -22.48 -1.05
N VAL A 168 3.32 -23.23 -0.68
CA VAL A 168 4.73 -22.83 -0.81
C VAL A 168 5.45 -23.84 -1.69
N ARG A 169 6.10 -23.37 -2.74
CA ARG A 169 7.04 -24.15 -3.55
C ARG A 169 8.46 -23.74 -3.16
N HIS A 170 9.26 -24.70 -2.69
CA HIS A 170 10.60 -24.41 -2.19
C HIS A 170 11.59 -25.51 -2.56
N ASN A 171 12.89 -25.22 -2.43
CA ASN A 171 13.96 -26.16 -2.76
C ASN A 171 14.69 -26.63 -1.51
N THR A 172 14.68 -27.95 -1.29
CA THR A 172 15.44 -28.65 -0.23
C THR A 172 16.56 -29.53 -0.80
N GLY A 173 16.77 -29.48 -2.11
CA GLY A 173 17.58 -30.36 -2.94
C GLY A 173 16.76 -30.95 -4.07
N SER A 174 15.48 -31.10 -3.85
CA SER A 174 14.40 -31.24 -4.81
C SER A 174 13.38 -30.11 -4.62
N ILE A 175 12.52 -29.93 -5.60
CA ILE A 175 11.39 -28.99 -5.44
C ILE A 175 10.30 -29.71 -4.65
N GLU A 176 9.90 -29.08 -3.56
CA GLU A 176 8.83 -29.54 -2.68
C GLU A 176 7.72 -28.50 -2.62
N GLU A 177 6.50 -29.02 -2.42
CA GLU A 177 5.30 -28.21 -2.25
C GLU A 177 4.60 -28.60 -0.96
N THR A 178 4.28 -27.61 -0.13
CA THR A 178 3.55 -27.76 1.12
C THR A 178 2.51 -26.67 1.23
N THR A 179 1.47 -26.88 2.02
CA THR A 179 0.57 -25.77 2.34
C THR A 179 1.32 -24.68 3.10
N LEU A 180 0.87 -23.43 2.97
CA LEU A 180 1.46 -22.31 3.72
C LEU A 180 1.49 -22.59 5.23
N GLN A 181 0.44 -23.20 5.76
CA GLN A 181 0.35 -23.50 7.19
C GLN A 181 1.37 -24.56 7.63
N GLU A 182 1.56 -25.62 6.84
CA GLU A 182 2.58 -26.64 7.12
C GLU A 182 3.99 -26.03 7.07
N TRP A 183 4.26 -25.20 6.07
CA TRP A 183 5.55 -24.52 5.95
C TRP A 183 5.83 -23.61 7.16
N ILE A 184 4.84 -22.81 7.59
CA ILE A 184 4.93 -21.95 8.79
C ILE A 184 5.22 -22.79 10.04
N ASN A 185 4.49 -23.88 10.23
CA ASN A 185 4.68 -24.75 11.38
C ASN A 185 6.07 -25.40 11.42
N TYR A 186 6.58 -25.79 10.26
CA TYR A 186 7.87 -26.45 10.17
C TYR A 186 9.05 -25.46 10.29
N TYR A 187 9.07 -24.39 9.51
CA TYR A 187 10.21 -23.46 9.48
C TYR A 187 10.09 -22.31 10.48
N GLY A 188 8.91 -22.01 10.98
CA GLY A 188 8.64 -20.88 11.87
C GLY A 188 8.96 -21.08 13.36
N ILE A 189 9.67 -22.16 13.71
CA ILE A 189 9.94 -22.52 15.13
C ILE A 189 10.79 -21.48 15.86
N THR A 190 11.83 -20.96 15.21
CA THR A 190 12.80 -20.02 15.83
C THR A 190 12.74 -18.60 15.26
N CYS A 191 12.01 -18.41 14.18
CA CYS A 191 11.89 -17.14 13.49
C CYS A 191 10.50 -17.03 12.88
N THR A 192 9.78 -15.96 13.17
CA THR A 192 8.47 -15.71 12.56
C THR A 192 8.61 -15.62 11.05
N PRO A 193 7.92 -16.48 10.26
CA PRO A 193 7.96 -16.39 8.81
C PRO A 193 7.38 -15.06 8.33
N LYS A 194 7.96 -14.53 7.25
CA LYS A 194 7.45 -13.34 6.56
C LYS A 194 7.42 -13.58 5.07
N TRP A 195 6.60 -12.79 4.41
CA TRP A 195 6.49 -12.80 2.95
C TRP A 195 6.47 -11.40 2.36
N GLY A 196 6.72 -11.29 1.07
CA GLY A 196 6.73 -10.02 0.37
C GLY A 196 7.20 -10.15 -1.08
N TRP A 197 7.27 -9.02 -1.74
CA TRP A 197 7.55 -8.93 -3.17
C TRP A 197 9.04 -8.76 -3.45
N GLY A 198 9.64 -9.60 -4.28
CA GLY A 198 11.03 -9.49 -4.69
C GLY A 198 11.31 -8.39 -5.72
N PHE A 199 10.27 -7.78 -6.29
CA PHE A 199 10.36 -6.67 -7.25
C PHE A 199 9.88 -5.32 -6.67
N ALA A 200 9.52 -5.27 -5.41
CA ALA A 200 9.15 -4.05 -4.71
C ALA A 200 10.39 -3.46 -4.03
N SER A 201 10.91 -2.40 -4.58
CA SER A 201 11.90 -1.51 -3.95
C SER A 201 11.61 -0.06 -4.28
#